data_06c715636200bcc6763b8edf88326940
#
_entry.id   06c715636200bcc6763b8edf88326940
#
_cell.length_a   1.000
_cell.length_b   1.000
_cell.length_c   1.000
_cell.angle_alpha   90.00
_cell.angle_beta   90.00
_cell.angle_gamma   90.00
#
_symmetry.space_group_name_H-M   'P 1'
#
loop_
_entity.id
_entity.type
_entity.pdbx_description
1 polymer ?
#
loop_
_entity_poly.entity_id
_entity_poly.type
_entity_poly.pdbx_seq_one_letter_code
_entity_poly.pdbx_strand_id
1 'polypeptide(L)'
;MRAAVLWDVDDLRIEELDLDPPRTGEVAIRMAASGVCRSDSHAVHGVHRHAMPIVLGHEGSAVVEEVGEGVTGVKPGDHVVCSWLPYCGSCRRCTSGRPVVCERLGVFDAGFLADGTTRFSHGKTRIHHNVPSSFAERSVVPANTVFPVDASLPLEQVALLGCAVMTGVGAVLNTSKVRPGDSVLVIGCGGVGLSAIQGARIAGA
;
A
#
# COMPACT_ATOMS: atom_id res chain seq x y z
N MET A 1 -18.14 -3.82 -8.00
CA MET A 1 -16.76 -4.27 -8.34
C MET A 1 -16.36 -5.41 -7.44
N ARG A 2 -15.49 -6.31 -7.92
CA ARG A 2 -15.06 -7.47 -7.13
C ARG A 2 -13.90 -7.11 -6.20
N ALA A 3 -13.91 -7.71 -5.01
CA ALA A 3 -12.82 -7.62 -4.05
C ALA A 3 -12.70 -8.92 -3.24
N ALA A 4 -11.49 -9.23 -2.75
CA ALA A 4 -11.28 -10.26 -1.77
C ALA A 4 -11.45 -9.65 -0.37
N VAL A 5 -12.53 -10.01 0.31
CA VAL A 5 -12.90 -9.50 1.63
C VAL A 5 -12.62 -10.55 2.69
N LEU A 6 -11.82 -10.19 3.67
CA LEU A 6 -11.62 -11.01 4.87
C LEU A 6 -12.74 -10.67 5.87
N TRP A 7 -13.69 -11.60 6.04
CA TRP A 7 -14.85 -11.43 6.92
C TRP A 7 -14.52 -11.79 8.37
N ASP A 8 -13.71 -12.81 8.56
CA ASP A 8 -13.18 -13.27 9.85
C ASP A 8 -11.86 -14.03 9.61
N VAL A 9 -11.18 -14.44 10.64
CA VAL A 9 -9.99 -15.30 10.55
C VAL A 9 -10.30 -16.52 9.69
N ASP A 10 -9.45 -16.79 8.70
CA ASP A 10 -9.59 -17.87 7.71
C ASP A 10 -10.84 -17.79 6.81
N ASP A 11 -11.58 -16.70 6.83
CA ASP A 11 -12.79 -16.50 6.03
C ASP A 11 -12.58 -15.39 4.98
N LEU A 12 -11.81 -15.70 3.94
CA LEU A 12 -11.55 -14.83 2.79
C LEU A 12 -12.49 -15.17 1.64
N ARG A 13 -13.30 -14.22 1.18
CA ARG A 13 -14.30 -14.40 0.12
C ARG A 13 -14.14 -13.37 -0.98
N ILE A 14 -14.49 -13.76 -2.22
CA ILE A 14 -14.66 -12.81 -3.33
C ILE A 14 -16.09 -12.28 -3.29
N GLU A 15 -16.22 -10.97 -3.12
CA GLU A 15 -17.49 -10.28 -2.97
C GLU A 15 -17.64 -9.15 -3.99
N GLU A 16 -18.88 -8.83 -4.32
CA GLU A 16 -19.23 -7.62 -5.06
C GLU A 16 -19.43 -6.47 -4.07
N LEU A 17 -18.61 -5.44 -4.17
CA LEU A 17 -18.66 -4.25 -3.31
C LEU A 17 -19.12 -3.01 -4.07
N ASP A 18 -19.79 -2.12 -3.37
CA ASP A 18 -19.96 -0.73 -3.76
C ASP A 18 -18.76 0.08 -3.33
N LEU A 19 -18.35 1.08 -4.13
CA LEU A 19 -17.25 1.99 -3.86
C LEU A 19 -17.77 3.43 -3.91
N ASP A 20 -17.72 4.12 -2.78
CA ASP A 20 -18.04 5.54 -2.72
C ASP A 20 -16.97 6.35 -3.51
N PRO A 21 -17.34 7.50 -4.12
CA PRO A 21 -16.40 8.35 -4.84
C PRO A 21 -15.32 8.95 -3.92
N PRO A 22 -14.17 9.39 -4.49
CA PRO A 22 -13.11 10.02 -3.71
C PRO A 22 -13.57 11.38 -3.16
N ARG A 23 -13.21 11.67 -1.91
CA ARG A 23 -13.42 12.96 -1.24
C ARG A 23 -12.17 13.84 -1.36
N THR A 24 -12.22 15.01 -0.72
CA THR A 24 -11.09 15.94 -0.65
C THR A 24 -9.80 15.23 -0.22
N GLY A 25 -8.74 15.35 -1.02
CA GLY A 25 -7.43 14.74 -0.79
C GLY A 25 -7.34 13.23 -1.06
N GLU A 26 -8.38 12.64 -1.67
CA GLU A 26 -8.42 11.22 -2.04
C GLU A 26 -8.36 11.04 -3.57
N VAL A 27 -8.03 9.83 -3.99
CA VAL A 27 -8.03 9.43 -5.40
C VAL A 27 -8.69 8.07 -5.55
N ALA A 28 -9.49 7.91 -6.60
CA ALA A 28 -9.98 6.61 -7.04
C ALA A 28 -8.97 6.03 -8.03
N ILE A 29 -8.60 4.78 -7.80
CA ILE A 29 -7.62 4.04 -8.58
C ILE A 29 -8.19 2.70 -9.03
N ARG A 30 -7.86 2.31 -10.26
CA ARG A 30 -8.13 0.97 -10.80
C ARG A 30 -6.85 0.16 -10.72
N MET A 31 -6.89 -0.93 -9.96
CA MET A 31 -5.72 -1.80 -9.80
C MET A 31 -5.33 -2.44 -11.14
N ALA A 32 -4.05 -2.40 -11.43
CA ALA A 32 -3.45 -3.09 -12.56
C ALA A 32 -2.80 -4.40 -12.10
N ALA A 33 -2.15 -4.38 -10.95
CA ALA A 33 -1.56 -5.56 -10.33
C ALA A 33 -1.47 -5.40 -8.81
N SER A 34 -1.43 -6.55 -8.13
CA SER A 34 -1.18 -6.63 -6.69
C SER A 34 -0.20 -7.74 -6.38
N GLY A 35 0.82 -7.44 -5.60
CA GLY A 35 1.64 -8.44 -4.95
C GLY A 35 0.90 -9.08 -3.79
N VAL A 36 1.33 -10.28 -3.38
CA VAL A 36 0.88 -10.97 -2.19
C VAL A 36 2.04 -11.06 -1.21
N CYS A 37 1.90 -10.41 -0.08
CA CYS A 37 2.91 -10.39 0.97
C CYS A 37 2.62 -11.44 2.04
N ARG A 38 3.66 -11.85 2.77
CA ARG A 38 3.49 -12.69 3.96
C ARG A 38 2.60 -12.04 5.02
N SER A 39 2.59 -10.71 5.10
CA SER A 39 1.73 -9.96 6.02
C SER A 39 0.24 -10.14 5.73
N ASP A 40 -0.15 -10.28 4.44
CA ASP A 40 -1.54 -10.60 4.08
C ASP A 40 -1.93 -11.99 4.58
N SER A 41 -1.04 -12.99 4.43
CA SER A 41 -1.24 -14.34 4.98
C SER A 41 -1.37 -14.31 6.51
N HIS A 42 -0.57 -13.49 7.19
CA HIS A 42 -0.66 -13.33 8.64
C HIS A 42 -1.99 -12.68 9.06
N ALA A 43 -2.53 -11.76 8.27
CA ALA A 43 -3.85 -11.17 8.52
C ALA A 43 -4.96 -12.21 8.36
N VAL A 44 -4.92 -13.00 7.26
CA VAL A 44 -5.91 -14.06 7.00
C VAL A 44 -5.95 -15.08 8.13
N HIS A 45 -4.79 -15.50 8.65
CA HIS A 45 -4.71 -16.50 9.73
C HIS A 45 -4.74 -15.88 11.15
N GLY A 46 -5.10 -14.61 11.30
CA GLY A 46 -5.28 -13.97 12.61
C GLY A 46 -3.98 -13.73 13.41
N VAL A 47 -2.80 -13.89 12.79
CA VAL A 47 -1.50 -13.56 13.42
C VAL A 47 -1.38 -12.04 13.63
N HIS A 48 -1.81 -11.25 12.64
CA HIS A 48 -2.02 -9.82 12.76
C HIS A 48 -3.51 -9.53 12.81
N ARG A 49 -3.94 -8.84 13.85
CA ARG A 49 -5.35 -8.48 14.03
C ARG A 49 -5.68 -7.21 13.28
N HIS A 50 -6.70 -7.27 12.45
CA HIS A 50 -7.31 -6.13 11.78
C HIS A 50 -8.77 -5.99 12.21
N ALA A 51 -9.33 -4.80 12.08
CA ALA A 51 -10.77 -4.62 12.12
C ALA A 51 -11.38 -5.33 10.89
N MET A 52 -12.38 -6.16 11.10
CA MET A 52 -13.05 -6.95 10.05
C MET A 52 -14.52 -6.55 9.96
N PRO A 53 -15.17 -6.71 8.80
CA PRO A 53 -14.60 -7.19 7.52
C PRO A 53 -13.69 -6.15 6.85
N ILE A 54 -12.66 -6.62 6.11
CA ILE A 54 -11.62 -5.77 5.52
C ILE A 54 -11.21 -6.24 4.12
N VAL A 55 -10.88 -5.30 3.23
CA VAL A 55 -10.18 -5.59 1.97
C VAL A 55 -8.67 -5.47 2.22
N LEU A 56 -7.96 -6.58 2.07
CA LEU A 56 -6.49 -6.65 2.24
C LEU A 56 -5.73 -6.20 0.97
N GLY A 57 -4.43 -6.44 0.98
CA GLY A 57 -3.50 -6.13 -0.11
C GLY A 57 -2.88 -4.74 0.06
N HIS A 58 -1.55 -4.70 0.09
CA HIS A 58 -0.78 -3.47 0.31
C HIS A 58 0.38 -3.28 -0.68
N GLU A 59 0.51 -4.18 -1.65
CA GLU A 59 1.47 -4.09 -2.75
C GLU A 59 0.71 -3.84 -4.06
N GLY A 60 0.41 -2.58 -4.39
CA GLY A 60 -0.41 -2.24 -5.54
C GLY A 60 0.28 -1.37 -6.57
N SER A 61 -0.06 -1.60 -7.84
CA SER A 61 0.08 -0.63 -8.92
C SER A 61 -1.26 -0.40 -9.59
N ALA A 62 -1.49 0.80 -10.06
CA ALA A 62 -2.81 1.20 -10.50
C ALA A 62 -2.75 2.27 -11.60
N VAL A 63 -3.91 2.52 -12.19
CA VAL A 63 -4.18 3.72 -13.01
C VAL A 63 -5.15 4.59 -12.26
N VAL A 64 -4.85 5.88 -12.15
CA VAL A 64 -5.75 6.87 -11.53
C VAL A 64 -7.00 7.03 -12.42
N GLU A 65 -8.19 6.89 -11.84
CA GLU A 65 -9.47 7.08 -12.55
C GLU A 65 -10.10 8.43 -12.23
N GLU A 66 -10.07 8.84 -10.96
CA GLU A 66 -10.70 10.08 -10.50
C GLU A 66 -9.87 10.70 -9.37
N VAL A 67 -9.88 12.01 -9.26
CA VAL A 67 -9.21 12.75 -8.17
C VAL A 67 -10.23 13.60 -7.43
N GLY A 68 -10.15 13.55 -6.09
CA GLY A 68 -10.95 14.38 -5.22
C GLY A 68 -10.43 15.83 -5.20
N GLU A 69 -11.23 16.69 -4.59
CA GLU A 69 -10.88 18.11 -4.43
C GLU A 69 -9.51 18.29 -3.73
N GLY A 70 -8.72 19.26 -4.21
CA GLY A 70 -7.41 19.59 -3.64
C GLY A 70 -6.24 18.69 -4.04
N VAL A 71 -6.49 17.63 -4.81
CA VAL A 71 -5.43 16.74 -5.33
C VAL A 71 -4.74 17.41 -6.53
N THR A 72 -3.42 17.55 -6.46
CA THR A 72 -2.60 18.18 -7.52
C THR A 72 -1.42 17.32 -7.98
N GLY A 73 -1.05 16.30 -7.20
CA GLY A 73 0.13 15.46 -7.46
C GLY A 73 -0.07 14.39 -8.53
N VAL A 74 -1.31 14.06 -8.86
CA VAL A 74 -1.70 13.05 -9.85
C VAL A 74 -2.96 13.50 -10.59
N LYS A 75 -3.22 12.91 -11.75
CA LYS A 75 -4.40 13.15 -12.59
C LYS A 75 -4.92 11.83 -13.16
N PRO A 76 -6.19 11.80 -13.61
CA PRO A 76 -6.74 10.63 -14.34
C PRO A 76 -5.83 10.21 -15.50
N GLY A 77 -5.61 8.89 -15.61
CA GLY A 77 -4.74 8.26 -16.59
C GLY A 77 -3.29 8.06 -16.12
N ASP A 78 -2.86 8.66 -15.03
CA ASP A 78 -1.51 8.44 -14.50
C ASP A 78 -1.34 7.00 -14.01
N HIS A 79 -0.21 6.37 -14.37
CA HIS A 79 0.24 5.12 -13.80
C HIS A 79 0.90 5.40 -12.44
N VAL A 80 0.55 4.63 -11.43
CA VAL A 80 1.03 4.85 -10.06
C VAL A 80 1.47 3.56 -9.39
N VAL A 81 2.47 3.68 -8.51
CA VAL A 81 2.73 2.71 -7.46
C VAL A 81 2.04 3.17 -6.18
N CYS A 82 1.51 2.22 -5.42
CA CYS A 82 0.84 2.50 -4.16
C CYS A 82 1.77 2.25 -2.98
N SER A 83 1.72 3.15 -1.99
CA SER A 83 2.33 2.96 -0.68
C SER A 83 1.27 2.56 0.35
N TRP A 84 1.62 1.67 1.24
CA TRP A 84 0.76 1.24 2.36
C TRP A 84 0.88 2.14 3.61
N LEU A 85 1.67 3.22 3.53
CA LEU A 85 1.92 4.14 4.64
C LEU A 85 1.26 5.50 4.38
N PRO A 86 -0.03 5.66 4.66
CA PRO A 86 -0.67 6.98 4.62
C PRO A 86 -0.14 7.87 5.74
N TYR A 87 -0.11 9.19 5.50
CA TYR A 87 0.31 10.15 6.49
C TYR A 87 -0.48 11.45 6.36
N CYS A 88 -0.60 12.24 7.43
CA CYS A 88 -1.41 13.46 7.41
C CYS A 88 -0.72 14.69 6.81
N GLY A 89 0.62 14.68 6.69
CA GLY A 89 1.41 15.79 6.16
C GLY A 89 1.57 17.00 7.09
N SER A 90 0.76 17.12 8.15
CA SER A 90 0.66 18.33 8.98
C SER A 90 1.10 18.17 10.44
N CYS A 91 1.18 16.94 10.96
CA CYS A 91 1.61 16.71 12.34
C CYS A 91 3.12 16.94 12.51
N ARG A 92 3.59 17.08 13.75
CA ARG A 92 5.00 17.31 14.09
C ARG A 92 5.93 16.26 13.45
N ARG A 93 5.53 15.01 13.37
CA ARG A 93 6.35 13.94 12.76
C ARG A 93 6.48 14.14 11.25
N CYS A 94 5.37 14.41 10.58
CA CYS A 94 5.38 14.66 9.13
C CYS A 94 6.22 15.90 8.78
N THR A 95 6.00 17.02 9.46
CA THR A 95 6.72 18.28 9.19
C THR A 95 8.21 18.22 9.55
N SER A 96 8.63 17.26 10.40
CA SER A 96 10.04 16.99 10.70
C SER A 96 10.69 15.97 9.75
N GLY A 97 10.02 15.61 8.63
CA GLY A 97 10.56 14.65 7.65
C GLY A 97 10.44 13.18 8.05
N ARG A 98 9.56 12.85 9.00
CA ARG A 98 9.37 11.49 9.50
C ARG A 98 7.91 11.01 9.34
N PRO A 99 7.33 11.04 8.13
CA PRO A 99 5.93 10.68 7.90
C PRO A 99 5.61 9.21 8.26
N VAL A 100 6.60 8.32 8.21
CA VAL A 100 6.47 6.89 8.60
C VAL A 100 6.01 6.68 10.04
N VAL A 101 6.16 7.66 10.91
CA VAL A 101 5.67 7.66 12.30
C VAL A 101 4.64 8.77 12.52
N CYS A 102 3.79 9.00 11.54
CA CYS A 102 2.69 9.97 11.59
C CYS A 102 1.82 9.75 12.83
N GLU A 103 1.45 10.82 13.52
CA GLU A 103 0.63 10.77 14.73
C GLU A 103 -0.82 10.31 14.46
N ARG A 104 -1.23 10.25 13.19
CA ARG A 104 -2.55 9.79 12.75
C ARG A 104 -2.58 8.36 12.21
N LEU A 105 -1.48 7.61 12.28
CA LEU A 105 -1.43 6.23 11.77
C LEU A 105 -2.52 5.35 12.38
N GLY A 106 -2.86 5.52 13.66
CA GLY A 106 -3.87 4.71 14.32
C GLY A 106 -5.28 4.75 13.67
N VAL A 107 -5.62 5.82 12.94
CA VAL A 107 -6.88 5.88 12.18
C VAL A 107 -6.84 4.91 11.01
N PHE A 108 -5.71 4.85 10.29
CA PHE A 108 -5.51 3.97 9.16
C PHE A 108 -5.34 2.51 9.60
N ASP A 109 -4.64 2.28 10.71
CA ASP A 109 -4.48 0.94 11.30
C ASP A 109 -5.82 0.37 11.77
N ALA A 110 -6.77 1.24 12.17
CA ALA A 110 -8.15 0.87 12.46
C ALA A 110 -8.99 0.55 11.20
N GLY A 111 -8.41 0.64 10.01
CA GLY A 111 -9.08 0.34 8.74
C GLY A 111 -9.95 1.47 8.18
N PHE A 112 -9.66 2.72 8.56
CA PHE A 112 -10.38 3.90 8.08
C PHE A 112 -9.47 4.82 7.25
N LEU A 113 -10.08 5.66 6.43
CA LEU A 113 -9.41 6.79 5.79
C LEU A 113 -9.28 7.97 6.77
N ALA A 114 -8.62 9.05 6.35
CA ALA A 114 -8.27 10.16 7.22
C ALA A 114 -9.46 10.85 7.91
N ASP A 115 -10.65 10.73 7.35
CA ASP A 115 -11.91 11.26 7.88
C ASP A 115 -12.62 10.30 8.88
N GLY A 116 -11.99 9.16 9.21
CA GLY A 116 -12.56 8.15 10.11
C GLY A 116 -13.66 7.30 9.48
N THR A 117 -13.77 7.30 8.15
CA THR A 117 -14.75 6.51 7.41
C THR A 117 -14.08 5.59 6.39
N THR A 118 -14.84 4.72 5.74
CA THR A 118 -14.42 3.85 4.64
C THR A 118 -15.17 4.19 3.37
N ARG A 119 -14.64 3.78 2.21
CA ARG A 119 -15.30 3.94 0.90
C ARG A 119 -15.90 2.64 0.38
N PHE A 120 -15.61 1.51 1.01
CA PHE A 120 -16.18 0.21 0.64
C PHE A 120 -17.44 -0.10 1.42
N SER A 121 -18.43 -0.71 0.75
CA SER A 121 -19.60 -1.29 1.40
C SER A 121 -20.10 -2.53 0.68
N HIS A 122 -20.70 -3.45 1.45
CA HIS A 122 -21.47 -4.60 0.98
C HIS A 122 -22.89 -4.49 1.54
N GLY A 123 -23.80 -4.01 0.74
CA GLY A 123 -25.14 -3.64 1.20
C GLY A 123 -25.09 -2.56 2.31
N LYS A 124 -25.52 -2.92 3.52
CA LYS A 124 -25.47 -1.99 4.67
C LYS A 124 -24.19 -2.09 5.50
N THR A 125 -23.35 -3.08 5.22
CA THR A 125 -22.12 -3.32 5.98
C THR A 125 -20.99 -2.49 5.40
N ARG A 126 -20.33 -1.69 6.22
CA ARG A 126 -19.09 -1.00 5.85
C ARG A 126 -17.91 -1.95 5.95
N ILE A 127 -17.03 -1.91 4.95
CA ILE A 127 -15.86 -2.77 4.85
C ILE A 127 -14.62 -1.91 5.06
N HIS A 128 -13.72 -2.36 5.94
CA HIS A 128 -12.51 -1.64 6.28
C HIS A 128 -11.47 -1.63 5.15
N HIS A 129 -10.58 -0.65 5.19
CA HIS A 129 -9.44 -0.53 4.29
C HIS A 129 -8.15 -1.08 4.91
N ASN A 130 -7.32 -1.74 4.09
CA ASN A 130 -5.90 -1.91 4.34
C ASN A 130 -5.11 -1.18 3.24
N VAL A 131 -5.03 0.16 3.33
CA VAL A 131 -4.49 1.02 2.26
C VAL A 131 -3.28 0.37 1.58
N PRO A 132 -3.30 0.20 0.23
CA PRO A 132 -4.29 0.66 -0.74
C PRO A 132 -5.48 -0.29 -0.97
N SER A 133 -5.61 -1.40 -0.22
CA SER A 133 -6.63 -2.45 -0.44
C SER A 133 -6.53 -3.05 -1.84
N SER A 134 -5.32 -3.47 -2.21
CA SER A 134 -5.01 -3.87 -3.60
C SER A 134 -5.65 -5.19 -4.02
N PHE A 135 -6.30 -5.93 -3.12
CA PHE A 135 -7.08 -7.11 -3.46
C PHE A 135 -8.52 -6.78 -3.92
N ALA A 136 -8.73 -5.57 -4.44
CA ALA A 136 -9.94 -5.13 -5.10
C ALA A 136 -9.66 -4.66 -6.53
N GLU A 137 -10.65 -4.70 -7.42
CA GLU A 137 -10.50 -4.15 -8.78
C GLU A 137 -10.29 -2.64 -8.77
N ARG A 138 -10.88 -1.95 -7.78
CA ARG A 138 -10.78 -0.49 -7.58
C ARG A 138 -10.65 -0.18 -6.09
N SER A 139 -10.04 0.95 -5.79
CA SER A 139 -9.96 1.46 -4.42
C SER A 139 -9.98 2.98 -4.41
N VAL A 140 -10.37 3.57 -3.30
CA VAL A 140 -10.20 4.99 -3.01
C VAL A 140 -9.19 5.11 -1.88
N VAL A 141 -8.15 5.90 -2.11
CA VAL A 141 -7.01 6.01 -1.20
C VAL A 141 -6.60 7.47 -0.99
N PRO A 142 -5.90 7.81 0.09
CA PRO A 142 -5.30 9.12 0.25
C PRO A 142 -4.33 9.43 -0.90
N ALA A 143 -4.40 10.62 -1.49
CA ALA A 143 -3.56 11.00 -2.64
C ALA A 143 -2.05 10.91 -2.35
N ASN A 144 -1.64 11.04 -1.09
CA ASN A 144 -0.25 10.90 -0.67
C ASN A 144 0.26 9.46 -0.57
N THR A 145 -0.57 8.48 -0.88
CA THR A 145 -0.17 7.06 -0.94
C THR A 145 0.02 6.56 -2.37
N VAL A 146 -0.20 7.40 -3.37
CA VAL A 146 0.04 7.05 -4.77
C VAL A 146 1.13 7.94 -5.38
N PHE A 147 2.07 7.31 -6.08
CA PHE A 147 3.22 7.98 -6.66
C PHE A 147 3.27 7.71 -8.16
N PRO A 148 3.27 8.75 -9.02
CA PRO A 148 3.36 8.57 -10.46
C PRO A 148 4.63 7.84 -10.85
N VAL A 149 4.50 6.94 -11.82
CA VAL A 149 5.61 6.23 -12.45
C VAL A 149 5.55 6.43 -13.97
N ASP A 150 6.68 6.20 -14.64
CA ASP A 150 6.72 6.26 -16.09
C ASP A 150 5.73 5.25 -16.69
N ALA A 151 4.89 5.71 -17.62
CA ALA A 151 3.85 4.90 -18.25
C ALA A 151 4.39 3.72 -19.08
N SER A 152 5.69 3.72 -19.41
CA SER A 152 6.35 2.61 -20.09
C SER A 152 6.72 1.44 -19.19
N LEU A 153 6.66 1.64 -17.85
CA LEU A 153 6.99 0.59 -16.90
C LEU A 153 5.86 -0.45 -16.80
N PRO A 154 6.20 -1.75 -16.77
CA PRO A 154 5.21 -2.80 -16.60
C PRO A 154 4.62 -2.75 -15.19
N LEU A 155 3.32 -2.49 -15.09
CA LEU A 155 2.64 -2.29 -13.80
C LEU A 155 2.70 -3.52 -12.90
N GLU A 156 2.78 -4.74 -13.46
CA GLU A 156 2.96 -5.98 -12.69
C GLU A 156 4.27 -5.98 -11.89
N GLN A 157 5.33 -5.37 -12.40
CA GLN A 157 6.60 -5.22 -11.67
C GLN A 157 6.56 -4.03 -10.72
N VAL A 158 5.91 -2.94 -11.12
CA VAL A 158 5.75 -1.73 -10.32
C VAL A 158 5.03 -2.02 -9.00
N ALA A 159 4.06 -2.94 -8.98
CA ALA A 159 3.34 -3.31 -7.76
C ALA A 159 4.25 -3.70 -6.59
N LEU A 160 5.38 -4.37 -6.87
CA LEU A 160 6.32 -4.85 -5.85
C LEU A 160 7.14 -3.72 -5.19
N LEU A 161 7.20 -2.55 -5.81
CA LEU A 161 7.95 -1.41 -5.29
C LEU A 161 7.37 -0.90 -3.97
N GLY A 162 6.04 -1.01 -3.78
CA GLY A 162 5.32 -0.48 -2.63
C GLY A 162 5.65 -1.16 -1.29
N CYS A 163 6.18 -2.38 -1.30
CA CYS A 163 6.51 -3.13 -0.08
C CYS A 163 7.85 -3.85 -0.18
N ALA A 164 7.90 -4.98 -0.90
CA ALA A 164 9.05 -5.88 -0.87
C ALA A 164 10.35 -5.20 -1.31
N VAL A 165 10.32 -4.44 -2.41
CA VAL A 165 11.50 -3.76 -2.95
C VAL A 165 11.96 -2.65 -2.01
N MET A 166 11.06 -1.77 -1.61
CA MET A 166 11.38 -0.67 -0.69
C MET A 166 11.91 -1.18 0.64
N THR A 167 11.35 -2.28 1.16
CA THR A 167 11.78 -2.90 2.41
C THR A 167 13.19 -3.48 2.29
N GLY A 168 13.45 -4.29 1.26
CA GLY A 168 14.74 -4.96 1.09
C GLY A 168 15.87 -3.98 0.76
N VAL A 169 15.66 -3.09 -0.20
CA VAL A 169 16.63 -2.05 -0.57
C VAL A 169 16.87 -1.09 0.60
N GLY A 170 15.80 -0.66 1.28
CA GLY A 170 15.88 0.24 2.42
C GLY A 170 16.63 -0.37 3.61
N ALA A 171 16.47 -1.67 3.87
CA ALA A 171 17.22 -2.38 4.91
C ALA A 171 18.73 -2.31 4.65
N VAL A 172 19.16 -2.44 3.41
CA VAL A 172 20.57 -2.36 3.02
C VAL A 172 21.11 -0.94 3.08
N LEU A 173 20.44 -0.01 2.39
CA LEU A 173 20.95 1.35 2.22
C LEU A 173 20.79 2.21 3.48
N ASN A 174 19.64 2.10 4.16
CA ASN A 174 19.28 3.02 5.24
C ASN A 174 19.53 2.43 6.62
N THR A 175 19.28 1.13 6.82
CA THR A 175 19.42 0.49 8.14
C THR A 175 20.82 -0.06 8.34
N SER A 176 21.29 -0.95 7.45
CA SER A 176 22.63 -1.55 7.55
C SER A 176 23.73 -0.61 7.05
N LYS A 177 23.38 0.38 6.21
CA LYS A 177 24.31 1.38 5.65
C LYS A 177 25.51 0.74 4.96
N VAL A 178 25.25 -0.29 4.17
CA VAL A 178 26.25 -1.01 3.39
C VAL A 178 27.02 -0.04 2.49
N ARG A 179 28.33 -0.22 2.41
CA ARG A 179 29.28 0.62 1.67
C ARG A 179 29.91 -0.16 0.51
N PRO A 180 30.44 0.53 -0.49
CA PRO A 180 31.22 -0.11 -1.54
C PRO A 180 32.34 -0.97 -0.99
N GLY A 181 32.43 -2.23 -1.47
CA GLY A 181 33.41 -3.21 -1.03
C GLY A 181 33.04 -4.04 0.20
N ASP A 182 31.90 -3.77 0.83
CA ASP A 182 31.38 -4.62 1.91
C ASP A 182 30.94 -5.99 1.36
N SER A 183 30.99 -7.02 2.24
CA SER A 183 30.38 -8.33 1.96
C SER A 183 29.05 -8.45 2.68
N VAL A 184 27.99 -8.83 1.94
CA VAL A 184 26.63 -8.95 2.47
C VAL A 184 26.14 -10.38 2.35
N LEU A 185 25.70 -10.96 3.48
CA LEU A 185 25.01 -12.26 3.51
C LEU A 185 23.51 -12.03 3.69
N VAL A 186 22.71 -12.55 2.76
CA VAL A 186 21.23 -12.53 2.83
C VAL A 186 20.73 -13.94 3.07
N ILE A 187 19.98 -14.15 4.16
CA ILE A 187 19.36 -15.42 4.49
C ILE A 187 17.89 -15.36 4.14
N GLY A 188 17.48 -16.12 3.11
CA GLY A 188 16.13 -16.14 2.54
C GLY A 188 16.02 -15.37 1.22
N CYS A 189 15.38 -16.02 0.22
CA CYS A 189 15.25 -15.51 -1.15
C CYS A 189 13.77 -15.24 -1.52
N GLY A 190 12.99 -14.72 -0.58
CA GLY A 190 11.67 -14.14 -0.84
C GLY A 190 11.80 -12.73 -1.40
N GLY A 191 10.69 -12.04 -1.64
CA GLY A 191 10.67 -10.70 -2.23
C GLY A 191 11.60 -9.70 -1.54
N VAL A 192 11.59 -9.65 -0.21
CA VAL A 192 12.48 -8.79 0.59
C VAL A 192 13.95 -9.18 0.45
N GLY A 193 14.26 -10.50 0.53
CA GLY A 193 15.64 -10.98 0.42
C GLY A 193 16.25 -10.72 -0.97
N LEU A 194 15.51 -10.99 -2.04
CA LEU A 194 15.95 -10.69 -3.41
C LEU A 194 16.16 -9.18 -3.60
N SER A 195 15.29 -8.36 -3.03
CA SER A 195 15.43 -6.91 -3.07
C SER A 195 16.62 -6.41 -2.24
N ALA A 196 16.92 -7.07 -1.12
CA ALA A 196 18.12 -6.77 -0.32
C ALA A 196 19.42 -7.10 -1.11
N ILE A 197 19.44 -8.22 -1.88
CA ILE A 197 20.57 -8.55 -2.76
C ILE A 197 20.76 -7.46 -3.83
N GLN A 198 19.67 -7.00 -4.45
CA GLN A 198 19.72 -5.90 -5.42
C GLN A 198 20.20 -4.60 -4.76
N GLY A 199 19.71 -4.30 -3.56
CA GLY A 199 20.16 -3.15 -2.77
C GLY A 199 21.64 -3.19 -2.43
N ALA A 200 22.16 -4.36 -2.05
CA ALA A 200 23.59 -4.58 -1.79
C ALA A 200 24.44 -4.32 -3.05
N ARG A 201 24.01 -4.85 -4.20
CA ARG A 201 24.65 -4.58 -5.49
C ARG A 201 24.65 -3.07 -5.83
N ILE A 202 23.54 -2.38 -5.62
CA ILE A 202 23.42 -0.93 -5.83
C ILE A 202 24.38 -0.17 -4.90
N ALA A 203 24.55 -0.63 -3.66
CA ALA A 203 25.50 -0.06 -2.68
C ALA A 203 26.96 -0.31 -3.03
N GLY A 204 27.27 -1.19 -3.99
CA GLY A 204 28.63 -1.55 -4.38
C GLY A 204 29.28 -2.64 -3.52
N ALA A 205 28.47 -3.44 -2.83
CA ALA A 205 28.94 -4.60 -2.08
C ALA A 205 29.42 -5.72 -3.03
#